data_9138a4de61a9dd9e37497e14d192ec38
#
_entry.id   9138a4de61a9dd9e37497e14d192ec38
#
_cell.length_a   1.000
_cell.length_b   1.000
_cell.length_c   1.000
_cell.angle_alpha   90.00
_cell.angle_beta   90.00
_cell.angle_gamma   90.00
#
_symmetry.space_group_name_H-M   'P 1'
#
loop_
_entity.id
_entity.type
_entity.pdbx_description
1 polymer ?
#
loop_
_entity_poly.entity_id
_entity_poly.type
_entity_poly.pdbx_seq_one_letter_code
_entity_poly.pdbx_strand_id
1 'polypeptide(L)'
;MKTMRKILTILLLLLAVHANATADYTREDSVKVMRLLEEGQKQPRNANFILFYARRLVGIPYIAQTLEVNSRERLVINLRQLDCTTYVENVLALTLCTQNRKTTFADFCNYLRLIRYEDGKIDYTSRLHYFTDWIADNTRLGFVYEIQRSGAPFTQVQTVRVGYMTRHAADYPMLKAHPERLKAIAERERKLTGKQFRYIPKVQITNSSLYRNTIKDGDIIAIITAKKGLDTSHIGIA
;
A
#
# COMPACT_ATOMS: atom_id res chain seq x y z
N MET A 1 -6.39 24.73 -38.35
CA MET A 1 -6.63 24.83 -36.88
C MET A 1 -7.69 23.88 -36.34
N LYS A 2 -8.89 23.76 -36.94
CA LYS A 2 -9.95 22.85 -36.43
C LYS A 2 -9.58 21.36 -36.47
N THR A 3 -8.84 20.90 -37.50
CA THR A 3 -8.44 19.49 -37.66
C THR A 3 -7.37 19.07 -36.63
N MET A 4 -6.36 19.92 -36.36
CA MET A 4 -5.33 19.69 -35.35
C MET A 4 -5.92 19.59 -33.94
N ARG A 5 -6.93 20.42 -33.61
CA ARG A 5 -7.62 20.39 -32.32
C ARG A 5 -8.41 19.10 -32.08
N LYS A 6 -9.02 18.53 -33.15
CA LYS A 6 -9.71 17.23 -33.08
C LYS A 6 -8.73 16.06 -32.89
N ILE A 7 -7.59 16.09 -33.57
CA ILE A 7 -6.53 15.07 -33.41
C ILE A 7 -5.95 15.09 -31.99
N LEU A 8 -5.72 16.26 -31.43
CA LEU A 8 -5.22 16.40 -30.04
C LEU A 8 -6.24 15.90 -29.01
N THR A 9 -7.54 16.17 -29.23
CA THR A 9 -8.61 15.70 -28.34
C THR A 9 -8.77 14.17 -28.40
N ILE A 10 -8.64 13.57 -29.59
CA ILE A 10 -8.67 12.10 -29.76
C ILE A 10 -7.44 11.45 -29.15
N LEU A 11 -6.25 12.05 -29.25
CA LEU A 11 -5.01 11.56 -28.63
C LEU A 11 -5.08 11.60 -27.10
N LEU A 12 -5.65 12.66 -26.51
CA LEU A 12 -5.89 12.78 -25.07
C LEU A 12 -6.92 11.78 -24.55
N LEU A 13 -7.97 11.50 -25.33
CA LEU A 13 -8.96 10.45 -24.99
C LEU A 13 -8.35 9.04 -25.08
N LEU A 14 -7.48 8.77 -26.05
CA LEU A 14 -6.77 7.49 -26.17
C LEU A 14 -5.78 7.27 -25.00
N LEU A 15 -5.09 8.30 -24.52
CA LEU A 15 -4.21 8.23 -23.35
C LEU A 15 -4.99 7.96 -22.05
N ALA A 16 -6.19 8.52 -21.89
CA ALA A 16 -7.06 8.26 -20.74
C ALA A 16 -7.59 6.81 -20.73
N VAL A 17 -7.85 6.21 -21.88
CA VAL A 17 -8.31 4.82 -22.00
C VAL A 17 -7.21 3.82 -21.63
N HIS A 18 -5.93 4.13 -21.90
CA HIS A 18 -4.82 3.22 -21.56
C HIS A 18 -4.54 3.15 -20.05
N ALA A 19 -4.81 4.20 -19.28
CA ALA A 19 -4.63 4.19 -17.83
C ALA A 19 -5.62 3.23 -17.12
N ASN A 20 -6.82 3.04 -17.68
CA ASN A 20 -7.83 2.13 -17.11
C ASN A 20 -7.66 0.66 -17.58
N ALA A 21 -6.95 0.40 -18.68
CA ALA A 21 -6.75 -0.95 -19.21
C ALA A 21 -5.84 -1.85 -18.35
N THR A 22 -5.13 -1.27 -17.39
CA THR A 22 -4.24 -1.99 -16.48
C THR A 22 -4.84 -2.26 -15.09
N ALA A 23 -6.01 -1.70 -14.78
CA ALA A 23 -6.73 -1.94 -13.54
C ALA A 23 -7.63 -3.18 -13.64
N ASP A 24 -7.72 -3.93 -12.56
CA ASP A 24 -8.59 -5.10 -12.40
C ASP A 24 -9.54 -4.88 -11.21
N TYR A 25 -10.82 -4.74 -11.51
CA TYR A 25 -11.86 -4.43 -10.52
C TYR A 25 -13.25 -4.81 -11.03
N THR A 26 -14.19 -4.96 -10.13
CA THR A 26 -15.60 -5.11 -10.47
C THR A 26 -16.33 -3.76 -10.46
N ARG A 27 -17.52 -3.71 -11.06
CA ARG A 27 -18.41 -2.54 -10.94
C ARG A 27 -18.73 -2.22 -9.47
N GLU A 28 -18.91 -3.26 -8.64
CA GLU A 28 -19.16 -3.09 -7.21
C GLU A 28 -18.00 -2.37 -6.51
N ASP A 29 -16.75 -2.74 -6.80
CA ASP A 29 -15.57 -2.10 -6.23
C ASP A 29 -15.51 -0.61 -6.59
N SER A 30 -15.72 -0.27 -7.87
CA SER A 30 -15.69 1.13 -8.32
C SER A 30 -16.83 1.96 -7.71
N VAL A 31 -18.04 1.43 -7.62
CA VAL A 31 -19.17 2.09 -6.98
C VAL A 31 -18.90 2.30 -5.48
N LYS A 32 -18.33 1.30 -4.79
CA LYS A 32 -17.97 1.41 -3.37
C LYS A 32 -16.91 2.47 -3.14
N VAL A 33 -15.86 2.53 -3.97
CA VAL A 33 -14.82 3.59 -3.89
C VAL A 33 -15.46 4.97 -4.06
N MET A 34 -16.28 5.17 -5.09
CA MET A 34 -16.91 6.46 -5.37
C MET A 34 -17.81 6.92 -4.22
N ARG A 35 -18.61 6.00 -3.64
CA ARG A 35 -19.42 6.29 -2.46
C ARG A 35 -18.57 6.70 -1.26
N LEU A 36 -17.48 5.97 -0.99
CA LEU A 36 -16.57 6.28 0.11
C LEU A 36 -15.93 7.66 -0.07
N LEU A 37 -15.49 8.01 -1.28
CA LEU A 37 -14.94 9.33 -1.57
C LEU A 37 -15.98 10.43 -1.35
N GLU A 38 -17.22 10.23 -1.80
CA GLU A 38 -18.32 11.18 -1.55
C GLU A 38 -18.59 11.35 -0.05
N GLU A 39 -18.63 10.25 0.72
CA GLU A 39 -18.80 10.31 2.18
C GLU A 39 -17.63 11.05 2.86
N GLY A 40 -16.40 10.84 2.40
CA GLY A 40 -15.20 11.52 2.91
C GLY A 40 -15.22 13.01 2.66
N GLN A 41 -15.66 13.46 1.48
CA GLN A 41 -15.77 14.88 1.15
C GLN A 41 -16.78 15.64 2.04
N LYS A 42 -17.75 14.93 2.62
CA LYS A 42 -18.73 15.49 3.55
C LYS A 42 -18.18 15.64 4.98
N GLN A 43 -17.03 15.06 5.30
CA GLN A 43 -16.42 15.17 6.62
C GLN A 43 -15.78 16.55 6.84
N PRO A 44 -15.68 17.01 8.10
CA PRO A 44 -14.92 18.21 8.44
C PRO A 44 -13.45 18.10 7.95
N ARG A 45 -12.85 19.22 7.54
CA ARG A 45 -11.46 19.25 7.02
C ARG A 45 -10.40 18.73 8.00
N ASN A 46 -10.67 18.87 9.30
CA ASN A 46 -9.82 18.40 10.38
C ASN A 46 -10.14 16.98 10.86
N ALA A 47 -11.03 16.27 10.17
CA ALA A 47 -11.34 14.88 10.49
C ALA A 47 -10.12 13.98 10.31
N ASN A 48 -9.99 12.96 11.15
CA ASN A 48 -9.01 11.89 10.93
C ASN A 48 -9.53 10.96 9.82
N PHE A 49 -9.13 11.26 8.56
CA PHE A 49 -9.58 10.50 7.39
C PHE A 49 -9.08 9.06 7.39
N ILE A 50 -7.90 8.79 7.95
CA ILE A 50 -7.40 7.41 8.11
C ILE A 50 -8.39 6.60 8.94
N LEU A 51 -8.76 7.07 10.14
CA LEU A 51 -9.73 6.37 10.98
C LEU A 51 -11.12 6.32 10.34
N PHE A 52 -11.53 7.39 9.67
CA PHE A 52 -12.81 7.42 8.98
C PHE A 52 -12.93 6.27 7.98
N TYR A 53 -11.94 6.11 7.09
CA TYR A 53 -11.95 5.05 6.08
C TYR A 53 -11.64 3.68 6.66
N ALA A 54 -10.74 3.59 7.64
CA ALA A 54 -10.44 2.35 8.33
C ALA A 54 -11.71 1.71 8.89
N ARG A 55 -12.52 2.50 9.61
CA ARG A 55 -13.81 2.04 10.19
C ARG A 55 -14.85 1.64 9.14
N ARG A 56 -14.84 2.26 7.93
CA ARG A 56 -15.74 1.90 6.82
C ARG A 56 -15.39 0.58 6.16
N LEU A 57 -14.15 0.13 6.31
CA LEU A 57 -13.68 -1.14 5.75
C LEU A 57 -13.65 -2.28 6.78
N VAL A 58 -13.99 -2.03 8.05
CA VAL A 58 -14.16 -3.07 9.07
C VAL A 58 -15.30 -4.01 8.68
N GLY A 59 -15.10 -5.31 8.91
CA GLY A 59 -16.09 -6.35 8.59
C GLY A 59 -15.97 -6.92 7.18
N ILE A 60 -15.12 -6.36 6.33
CA ILE A 60 -14.79 -6.99 5.04
C ILE A 60 -14.03 -8.29 5.32
N PRO A 61 -14.38 -9.42 4.66
CA PRO A 61 -13.70 -10.70 4.84
C PRO A 61 -12.19 -10.61 4.62
N TYR A 62 -11.40 -11.17 5.56
CA TYR A 62 -9.96 -11.26 5.43
C TYR A 62 -9.60 -12.45 4.52
N ILE A 63 -9.02 -12.15 3.37
CA ILE A 63 -8.53 -13.14 2.40
C ILE A 63 -7.12 -12.77 1.96
N ALA A 64 -6.18 -13.67 2.18
CA ALA A 64 -4.79 -13.48 1.75
C ALA A 64 -4.65 -13.64 0.22
N GLN A 65 -3.59 -13.06 -0.33
CA GLN A 65 -3.18 -13.23 -1.74
C GLN A 65 -4.20 -12.72 -2.77
N THR A 66 -5.03 -11.76 -2.41
CA THR A 66 -6.02 -11.15 -3.33
C THR A 66 -5.39 -10.43 -4.53
N LEU A 67 -4.07 -10.18 -4.52
CA LEU A 67 -3.32 -9.58 -5.63
C LEU A 67 -2.72 -10.62 -6.59
N GLU A 68 -2.74 -11.91 -6.27
CA GLU A 68 -2.14 -12.99 -7.07
C GLU A 68 -3.13 -13.65 -8.05
N VAL A 69 -4.18 -12.94 -8.44
CA VAL A 69 -5.31 -13.49 -9.24
C VAL A 69 -5.09 -13.42 -10.76
N ASN A 70 -4.11 -12.69 -11.22
CA ASN A 70 -3.86 -12.46 -12.65
C ASN A 70 -2.55 -13.14 -13.11
N SER A 71 -2.50 -13.60 -14.36
CA SER A 71 -1.27 -14.14 -14.98
C SER A 71 -0.24 -13.05 -15.33
N ARG A 72 -0.69 -11.80 -15.44
CA ARG A 72 0.14 -10.60 -15.60
C ARG A 72 -0.18 -9.62 -14.48
N GLU A 73 0.80 -8.87 -14.04
CA GLU A 73 0.59 -7.86 -13.00
C GLU A 73 -0.42 -6.80 -13.47
N ARG A 74 -1.40 -6.55 -12.61
CA ARG A 74 -2.45 -5.53 -12.82
C ARG A 74 -2.70 -4.78 -11.50
N LEU A 75 -3.17 -3.56 -11.59
CA LEU A 75 -3.64 -2.84 -10.42
C LEU A 75 -4.98 -3.44 -9.97
N VAL A 76 -4.93 -4.41 -9.07
CA VAL A 76 -6.14 -5.03 -8.50
C VAL A 76 -6.77 -4.09 -7.48
N ILE A 77 -8.07 -3.80 -7.65
CA ILE A 77 -8.92 -3.11 -6.69
C ILE A 77 -10.01 -4.10 -6.25
N ASN A 78 -9.93 -4.56 -5.02
CA ASN A 78 -10.90 -5.49 -4.43
C ASN A 78 -11.28 -4.97 -3.03
N LEU A 79 -12.46 -4.36 -2.91
CA LEU A 79 -13.02 -3.89 -1.65
C LEU A 79 -14.04 -4.87 -1.06
N ARG A 80 -14.16 -6.08 -1.60
CA ARG A 80 -15.02 -7.16 -1.12
C ARG A 80 -14.26 -8.16 -0.25
N GLN A 81 -12.93 -8.20 -0.41
CA GLN A 81 -12.00 -9.07 0.31
C GLN A 81 -10.68 -8.33 0.47
N LEU A 82 -10.15 -8.27 1.67
CA LEU A 82 -8.91 -7.56 1.97
C LEU A 82 -7.97 -8.45 2.80
N ASP A 83 -6.68 -8.27 2.62
CA ASP A 83 -5.66 -8.65 3.60
C ASP A 83 -5.15 -7.42 4.34
N CYS A 84 -4.20 -7.59 5.24
CA CYS A 84 -3.67 -6.48 6.03
C CYS A 84 -3.03 -5.38 5.17
N THR A 85 -2.34 -5.75 4.10
CA THR A 85 -1.65 -4.80 3.22
C THR A 85 -2.66 -4.06 2.35
N THR A 86 -3.53 -4.78 1.67
CA THR A 86 -4.55 -4.17 0.80
C THR A 86 -5.55 -3.31 1.61
N TYR A 87 -5.84 -3.68 2.87
CA TYR A 87 -6.62 -2.83 3.78
C TYR A 87 -5.95 -1.48 4.01
N VAL A 88 -4.68 -1.47 4.44
CA VAL A 88 -3.93 -0.23 4.70
C VAL A 88 -3.77 0.61 3.44
N GLU A 89 -3.44 -0.01 2.30
CA GLU A 89 -3.28 0.67 1.01
C GLU A 89 -4.57 1.36 0.54
N ASN A 90 -5.72 0.67 0.64
CA ASN A 90 -7.01 1.25 0.26
C ASN A 90 -7.42 2.40 1.18
N VAL A 91 -7.21 2.27 2.50
CA VAL A 91 -7.46 3.34 3.47
C VAL A 91 -6.60 4.57 3.16
N LEU A 92 -5.30 4.37 2.91
CA LEU A 92 -4.37 5.46 2.59
C LEU A 92 -4.74 6.14 1.26
N ALA A 93 -5.07 5.36 0.21
CA ALA A 93 -5.46 5.91 -1.08
C ALA A 93 -6.73 6.78 -0.99
N LEU A 94 -7.77 6.31 -0.28
CA LEU A 94 -8.99 7.07 -0.01
C LEU A 94 -8.69 8.35 0.78
N THR A 95 -7.82 8.25 1.79
CA THR A 95 -7.39 9.39 2.61
C THR A 95 -6.72 10.45 1.77
N LEU A 96 -5.72 10.08 0.97
CA LEU A 96 -4.98 10.98 0.09
C LEU A 96 -5.90 11.63 -0.95
N CYS A 97 -6.85 10.89 -1.53
CA CYS A 97 -7.87 11.45 -2.40
C CYS A 97 -8.63 12.57 -1.69
N THR A 98 -9.17 12.30 -0.50
CA THR A 98 -10.01 13.26 0.22
C THR A 98 -9.23 14.49 0.66
N GLN A 99 -8.03 14.31 1.22
CA GLN A 99 -7.15 15.43 1.62
C GLN A 99 -6.80 16.35 0.46
N ASN A 100 -6.61 15.77 -0.75
CA ASN A 100 -6.27 16.50 -1.96
C ASN A 100 -7.49 16.86 -2.82
N ARG A 101 -8.70 16.73 -2.29
CA ARG A 101 -9.98 17.03 -2.99
C ARG A 101 -10.13 16.29 -4.33
N LYS A 102 -9.60 15.10 -4.41
CA LYS A 102 -9.76 14.19 -5.54
C LYS A 102 -11.01 13.34 -5.32
N THR A 103 -11.86 13.25 -6.32
CA THR A 103 -13.20 12.68 -6.18
C THR A 103 -13.52 11.58 -7.17
N THR A 104 -12.60 11.28 -8.09
CA THR A 104 -12.86 10.29 -9.15
C THR A 104 -12.27 8.92 -8.83
N PHE A 105 -12.85 7.88 -9.39
CA PHE A 105 -12.27 6.54 -9.34
C PHE A 105 -10.87 6.47 -9.95
N ALA A 106 -10.60 7.26 -11.00
CA ALA A 106 -9.29 7.36 -11.61
C ALA A 106 -8.25 7.99 -10.67
N ASP A 107 -8.63 8.99 -9.87
CA ASP A 107 -7.76 9.57 -8.84
C ASP A 107 -7.39 8.52 -7.78
N PHE A 108 -8.38 7.73 -7.32
CA PHE A 108 -8.16 6.64 -6.38
C PHE A 108 -7.20 5.59 -6.96
N CYS A 109 -7.43 5.14 -8.19
CA CYS A 109 -6.52 4.21 -8.88
C CYS A 109 -5.10 4.77 -8.97
N ASN A 110 -4.96 6.06 -9.25
CA ASN A 110 -3.65 6.70 -9.33
C ASN A 110 -2.92 6.69 -7.97
N TYR A 111 -3.59 7.07 -6.86
CA TYR A 111 -2.97 6.99 -5.53
C TYR A 111 -2.67 5.55 -5.13
N LEU A 112 -3.58 4.60 -5.34
CA LEU A 112 -3.34 3.20 -5.03
C LEU A 112 -2.15 2.62 -5.80
N ARG A 113 -2.00 3.01 -7.07
CA ARG A 113 -0.86 2.64 -7.91
C ARG A 113 0.46 3.19 -7.35
N LEU A 114 0.49 4.45 -6.93
CA LEU A 114 1.67 5.09 -6.35
C LEU A 114 2.03 4.49 -4.99
N ILE A 115 1.04 4.10 -4.18
CA ILE A 115 1.23 3.49 -2.86
C ILE A 115 1.80 2.07 -2.97
N ARG A 116 1.33 1.29 -3.96
CA ARG A 116 1.61 -0.16 -4.07
C ARG A 116 2.86 -0.48 -4.88
N TYR A 117 3.22 0.38 -5.83
CA TYR A 117 4.30 0.11 -6.79
C TYR A 117 5.35 1.21 -6.76
N GLU A 118 6.62 0.83 -6.74
CA GLU A 118 7.75 1.78 -6.87
C GLU A 118 7.57 2.63 -8.12
N ASP A 119 7.64 3.95 -7.95
CA ASP A 119 7.37 4.96 -8.99
C ASP A 119 6.01 4.78 -9.69
N GLY A 120 5.09 4.07 -9.08
CA GLY A 120 3.79 3.75 -9.64
C GLY A 120 3.83 2.89 -10.90
N LYS A 121 4.91 2.19 -11.19
CA LYS A 121 5.03 1.29 -12.33
C LYS A 121 4.33 -0.03 -12.04
N ILE A 122 3.24 -0.35 -12.73
CA ILE A 122 2.52 -1.61 -12.54
C ILE A 122 3.32 -2.75 -13.15
N ASP A 123 4.11 -3.43 -12.32
CA ASP A 123 4.90 -4.61 -12.65
C ASP A 123 5.13 -5.43 -11.38
N TYR A 124 5.20 -6.76 -11.48
CA TYR A 124 5.41 -7.62 -10.32
C TYR A 124 6.69 -7.31 -9.57
N THR A 125 7.76 -6.96 -10.29
CA THR A 125 9.07 -6.66 -9.69
C THR A 125 9.16 -5.27 -9.06
N SER A 126 8.24 -4.36 -9.39
CA SER A 126 8.11 -3.03 -8.78
C SER A 126 7.05 -2.97 -7.69
N ARG A 127 6.23 -4.02 -7.51
CA ARG A 127 5.31 -4.11 -6.37
C ARG A 127 6.10 -4.14 -5.06
N LEU A 128 5.68 -3.37 -4.08
CA LEU A 128 6.38 -3.21 -2.79
C LEU A 128 6.03 -4.39 -1.86
N HIS A 129 6.61 -5.56 -2.15
CA HIS A 129 6.29 -6.83 -1.48
C HIS A 129 6.71 -6.88 -0.01
N TYR A 130 7.74 -6.12 0.39
CA TYR A 130 8.23 -6.02 1.75
C TYR A 130 7.78 -4.70 2.36
N PHE A 131 7.30 -4.73 3.59
CA PHE A 131 6.73 -3.53 4.20
C PHE A 131 7.79 -2.46 4.49
N THR A 132 9.03 -2.85 4.77
CA THR A 132 10.15 -1.90 4.90
C THR A 132 10.46 -1.18 3.60
N ASP A 133 10.23 -1.81 2.45
CA ASP A 133 10.33 -1.19 1.13
C ASP A 133 9.15 -0.24 0.88
N TRP A 134 7.95 -0.71 1.24
CA TRP A 134 6.72 0.08 1.18
C TRP A 134 6.81 1.37 2.00
N ILE A 135 7.33 1.30 3.25
CA ILE A 135 7.56 2.48 4.09
C ILE A 135 8.53 3.44 3.40
N ALA A 136 9.66 2.94 2.90
CA ALA A 136 10.70 3.78 2.30
C ALA A 136 10.17 4.53 1.07
N ASP A 137 9.44 3.86 0.18
CA ASP A 137 8.89 4.50 -1.02
C ASP A 137 7.76 5.48 -0.70
N ASN A 138 6.83 5.11 0.17
CA ASN A 138 5.72 5.99 0.57
C ASN A 138 6.20 7.18 1.42
N THR A 139 7.30 7.06 2.17
CA THR A 139 7.97 8.19 2.83
C THR A 139 8.62 9.13 1.81
N ARG A 140 9.30 8.59 0.80
CA ARG A 140 9.88 9.36 -0.30
C ARG A 140 8.81 10.17 -1.06
N LEU A 141 7.62 9.61 -1.22
CA LEU A 141 6.48 10.27 -1.87
C LEU A 141 5.75 11.27 -0.94
N GLY A 142 6.10 11.30 0.35
CA GLY A 142 5.44 12.17 1.33
C GLY A 142 4.03 11.71 1.74
N PHE A 143 3.68 10.44 1.49
CA PHE A 143 2.38 9.88 1.85
C PHE A 143 2.32 9.41 3.30
N VAL A 144 3.47 8.97 3.84
CA VAL A 144 3.67 8.61 5.23
C VAL A 144 5.00 9.15 5.75
N TYR A 145 5.22 9.11 7.06
CA TYR A 145 6.52 9.36 7.68
C TYR A 145 6.72 8.44 8.87
N GLU A 146 7.97 8.05 9.09
CA GLU A 146 8.32 7.17 10.20
C GLU A 146 8.36 7.96 11.51
N ILE A 147 7.68 7.44 12.54
CA ILE A 147 7.67 8.04 13.88
C ILE A 147 8.75 7.46 14.80
N GLN A 148 9.47 6.41 14.37
CA GLN A 148 10.54 5.81 15.16
C GLN A 148 11.67 6.81 15.43
N ARG A 149 12.20 6.76 16.63
CA ARG A 149 13.31 7.63 17.06
C ARG A 149 14.18 6.94 18.11
N SER A 150 15.35 7.49 18.41
CA SER A 150 16.18 7.01 19.49
C SER A 150 15.50 7.25 20.86
N GLY A 151 15.58 6.25 21.75
CA GLY A 151 15.00 6.30 23.09
C GLY A 151 13.60 5.68 23.19
N ALA A 152 13.02 5.80 24.39
CA ALA A 152 11.71 5.24 24.68
C ALA A 152 10.61 5.90 23.82
N PRO A 153 9.59 5.11 23.38
CA PRO A 153 9.42 3.68 23.62
C PRO A 153 10.16 2.77 22.62
N PHE A 154 10.88 3.30 21.63
CA PHE A 154 11.57 2.54 20.56
C PHE A 154 12.95 2.06 21.03
N THR A 155 12.96 1.12 21.98
CA THR A 155 14.16 0.72 22.71
C THR A 155 15.00 -0.35 22.02
N GLN A 156 14.46 -1.01 21.00
CA GLN A 156 15.13 -2.09 20.27
C GLN A 156 15.33 -1.74 18.79
N VAL A 157 16.27 -2.44 18.16
CA VAL A 157 16.60 -2.28 16.74
C VAL A 157 16.46 -3.62 16.04
N GLN A 158 15.71 -3.64 14.94
CA GLN A 158 15.69 -4.73 13.97
C GLN A 158 16.68 -4.42 12.84
N THR A 159 17.56 -5.35 12.54
CA THR A 159 18.30 -5.34 11.28
C THR A 159 17.54 -6.20 10.28
N VAL A 160 17.07 -5.59 9.20
CA VAL A 160 16.31 -6.27 8.15
C VAL A 160 17.18 -7.32 7.45
N ARG A 161 16.63 -8.52 7.30
CA ARG A 161 17.25 -9.63 6.57
C ARG A 161 16.18 -10.33 5.76
N VAL A 162 15.85 -9.76 4.61
CA VAL A 162 14.83 -10.29 3.71
C VAL A 162 15.43 -11.23 2.66
N GLY A 163 14.58 -12.04 2.04
CA GLY A 163 15.00 -13.08 1.08
C GLY A 163 13.98 -14.22 1.07
N TYR A 164 12.75 -13.95 1.51
CA TYR A 164 11.70 -14.98 1.57
C TYR A 164 11.23 -15.36 0.17
N MET A 165 10.97 -14.38 -0.68
CA MET A 165 10.44 -14.62 -2.03
C MET A 165 11.44 -15.37 -2.91
N THR A 166 12.73 -15.00 -2.86
CA THR A 166 13.76 -15.73 -3.64
C THR A 166 13.95 -17.16 -3.18
N ARG A 167 13.89 -17.43 -1.87
CA ARG A 167 14.02 -18.78 -1.32
C ARG A 167 12.80 -19.66 -1.52
N HIS A 168 11.64 -19.06 -1.71
CA HIS A 168 10.34 -19.74 -1.84
C HIS A 168 9.67 -19.38 -3.17
N ALA A 169 10.46 -19.14 -4.22
CA ALA A 169 9.93 -18.68 -5.52
C ALA A 169 8.85 -19.60 -6.10
N ALA A 170 8.90 -20.90 -5.79
CA ALA A 170 7.89 -21.87 -6.23
C ALA A 170 6.50 -21.64 -5.61
N ASP A 171 6.43 -20.96 -4.46
CA ASP A 171 5.17 -20.65 -3.76
C ASP A 171 4.47 -19.39 -4.34
N TYR A 172 5.16 -18.66 -5.23
CA TYR A 172 4.66 -17.46 -5.87
C TYR A 172 4.32 -17.74 -7.35
N PRO A 173 3.04 -17.80 -7.73
CA PRO A 173 2.62 -18.13 -9.09
C PRO A 173 3.32 -17.28 -10.16
N MET A 174 3.47 -15.98 -9.89
CA MET A 174 4.10 -15.02 -10.80
C MET A 174 5.62 -15.22 -10.95
N LEU A 175 6.32 -15.74 -9.96
CA LEU A 175 7.74 -16.09 -10.05
C LEU A 175 7.93 -17.48 -10.66
N LYS A 176 7.04 -18.41 -10.34
CA LYS A 176 7.04 -19.75 -10.94
C LYS A 176 6.81 -19.69 -12.46
N ALA A 177 5.87 -18.87 -12.90
CA ALA A 177 5.57 -18.67 -14.32
C ALA A 177 6.61 -17.83 -15.07
N HIS A 178 7.35 -16.96 -14.34
CA HIS A 178 8.27 -15.97 -14.90
C HIS A 178 9.59 -15.94 -14.11
N PRO A 179 10.45 -16.99 -14.27
CA PRO A 179 11.71 -17.11 -13.51
C PRO A 179 12.68 -15.94 -13.74
N GLU A 180 12.57 -15.25 -14.87
CA GLU A 180 13.38 -14.08 -15.19
C GLU A 180 13.17 -12.92 -14.20
N ARG A 181 12.03 -12.86 -13.53
CA ARG A 181 11.72 -11.85 -12.49
C ARG A 181 12.53 -12.06 -11.21
N LEU A 182 12.99 -13.28 -10.96
CA LEU A 182 13.67 -13.64 -9.72
C LEU A 182 14.93 -12.80 -9.49
N LYS A 183 15.66 -12.45 -10.55
CA LYS A 183 16.84 -11.59 -10.45
C LYS A 183 16.49 -10.21 -9.91
N ALA A 184 15.40 -9.61 -10.38
CA ALA A 184 14.97 -8.29 -9.92
C ALA A 184 14.47 -8.32 -8.46
N ILE A 185 13.74 -9.37 -8.07
CA ILE A 185 13.31 -9.57 -6.67
C ILE A 185 14.53 -9.77 -5.77
N ALA A 186 15.52 -10.60 -6.14
CA ALA A 186 16.74 -10.80 -5.37
C ALA A 186 17.54 -9.50 -5.18
N GLU A 187 17.60 -8.66 -6.21
CA GLU A 187 18.28 -7.36 -6.13
C GLU A 187 17.56 -6.43 -5.15
N ARG A 188 16.22 -6.42 -5.15
CA ARG A 188 15.41 -5.66 -4.20
C ARG A 188 15.63 -6.15 -2.77
N GLU A 189 15.59 -7.47 -2.53
CA GLU A 189 15.88 -8.08 -1.24
C GLU A 189 17.29 -7.72 -0.74
N ARG A 190 18.28 -7.71 -1.63
CA ARG A 190 19.66 -7.31 -1.31
C ARG A 190 19.73 -5.84 -0.87
N LYS A 191 19.02 -4.92 -1.54
CA LYS A 191 18.99 -3.49 -1.18
C LYS A 191 18.33 -3.22 0.17
N LEU A 192 17.36 -4.03 0.56
CA LEU A 192 16.67 -3.92 1.84
C LEU A 192 17.48 -4.51 2.99
N THR A 193 18.22 -5.59 2.74
CA THR A 193 19.01 -6.29 3.76
C THR A 193 20.10 -5.38 4.34
N GLY A 194 20.18 -5.33 5.67
CA GLY A 194 21.11 -4.48 6.41
C GLY A 194 20.52 -3.16 6.90
N LYS A 195 19.36 -2.72 6.37
CA LYS A 195 18.67 -1.53 6.91
C LYS A 195 18.24 -1.79 8.35
N GLN A 196 18.21 -0.73 9.15
CA GLN A 196 17.87 -0.80 10.57
C GLN A 196 16.61 0.02 10.86
N PHE A 197 15.70 -0.56 11.63
CA PHE A 197 14.50 0.10 12.11
C PHE A 197 14.40 -0.09 13.63
N ARG A 198 14.02 0.98 14.33
CA ARG A 198 13.72 0.91 15.75
C ARG A 198 12.30 0.42 15.97
N TYR A 199 12.10 -0.35 17.02
CA TYR A 199 10.78 -0.84 17.35
C TYR A 199 10.51 -0.87 18.85
N ILE A 200 9.24 -1.01 19.19
CA ILE A 200 8.74 -1.16 20.56
C ILE A 200 8.63 -2.67 20.86
N PRO A 201 9.39 -3.22 21.80
CA PRO A 201 9.23 -4.62 22.18
C PRO A 201 7.81 -4.92 22.67
N LYS A 202 7.21 -6.01 22.21
CA LYS A 202 5.83 -6.38 22.54
C LYS A 202 5.60 -6.45 24.06
N VAL A 203 6.59 -6.94 24.82
CA VAL A 203 6.52 -7.03 26.30
C VAL A 203 6.51 -5.67 26.99
N GLN A 204 6.89 -4.59 26.31
CA GLN A 204 6.90 -3.23 26.83
C GLN A 204 5.64 -2.43 26.48
N ILE A 205 4.76 -2.99 25.63
CA ILE A 205 3.54 -2.30 25.23
C ILE A 205 2.59 -2.21 26.42
N THR A 206 2.31 -1.00 26.87
CA THR A 206 1.44 -0.71 28.01
C THR A 206 0.46 0.42 27.65
N ASN A 207 -0.62 0.56 28.41
CA ASN A 207 -1.54 1.68 28.29
C ASN A 207 -1.06 2.91 29.08
N SER A 208 0.24 3.23 29.00
CA SER A 208 0.82 4.39 29.68
C SER A 208 0.68 5.67 28.85
N SER A 209 0.86 6.83 29.49
CA SER A 209 0.86 8.12 28.80
C SER A 209 1.94 8.22 27.74
N LEU A 210 3.12 7.58 27.95
CA LEU A 210 4.20 7.51 26.97
C LEU A 210 3.71 6.91 25.65
N TYR A 211 3.02 5.77 25.68
CA TYR A 211 2.53 5.09 24.48
C TYR A 211 1.40 5.86 23.81
N ARG A 212 0.42 6.33 24.58
CA ARG A 212 -0.67 7.18 24.04
C ARG A 212 -0.17 8.48 23.44
N ASN A 213 0.93 9.03 23.95
CA ASN A 213 1.54 10.23 23.38
C ASN A 213 2.41 9.96 22.17
N THR A 214 2.89 8.74 21.97
CA THR A 214 3.75 8.34 20.85
C THR A 214 2.95 7.78 19.70
N ILE A 215 2.02 6.86 19.96
CA ILE A 215 1.18 6.23 18.95
C ILE A 215 -0.17 6.92 18.96
N LYS A 216 -0.60 7.38 17.81
CA LYS A 216 -1.83 8.14 17.62
C LYS A 216 -2.84 7.35 16.81
N ASP A 217 -4.09 7.67 17.03
CA ASP A 217 -5.20 7.19 16.22
C ASP A 217 -4.93 7.48 14.73
N GLY A 218 -4.92 6.43 13.92
CA GLY A 218 -4.62 6.49 12.49
C GLY A 218 -3.16 6.19 12.12
N ASP A 219 -2.27 5.97 13.10
CA ASP A 219 -0.92 5.51 12.79
C ASP A 219 -0.94 4.11 12.19
N ILE A 220 -0.09 3.87 11.18
CA ILE A 220 0.11 2.54 10.61
C ILE A 220 1.09 1.77 11.47
N ILE A 221 0.65 0.62 11.98
CA ILE A 221 1.42 -0.25 12.86
C ILE A 221 1.92 -1.46 12.07
N ALA A 222 3.22 -1.76 12.17
CA ALA A 222 3.82 -2.96 11.62
C ALA A 222 4.26 -3.91 12.74
N ILE A 223 3.92 -5.18 12.61
CA ILE A 223 4.35 -6.24 13.52
C ILE A 223 5.56 -6.94 12.88
N ILE A 224 6.75 -6.71 13.44
CA ILE A 224 7.96 -7.39 12.99
C ILE A 224 7.92 -8.87 13.33
N THR A 225 8.67 -9.68 12.58
CA THR A 225 8.65 -11.15 12.73
C THR A 225 10.05 -11.73 12.89
N ALA A 226 10.13 -12.85 13.61
CA ALA A 226 11.33 -13.69 13.67
C ALA A 226 11.40 -14.70 12.49
N LYS A 227 10.40 -14.76 11.63
CA LYS A 227 10.39 -15.68 10.46
C LYS A 227 11.53 -15.29 9.51
N LYS A 228 12.43 -16.23 9.24
CA LYS A 228 13.60 -16.00 8.40
C LYS A 228 13.21 -15.48 7.01
N GLY A 229 13.79 -14.35 6.64
CA GLY A 229 13.63 -13.74 5.32
C GLY A 229 12.43 -12.82 5.16
N LEU A 230 11.64 -12.59 6.23
CA LEU A 230 10.60 -11.56 6.26
C LEU A 230 11.01 -10.42 7.20
N ASP A 231 10.54 -9.23 6.90
CA ASP A 231 10.66 -8.03 7.74
C ASP A 231 9.51 -7.91 8.74
N THR A 232 8.28 -8.09 8.26
CA THR A 232 7.05 -8.00 9.04
C THR A 232 6.14 -9.20 8.81
N SER A 233 5.23 -9.47 9.73
CA SER A 233 4.21 -10.52 9.62
C SER A 233 2.80 -9.98 9.42
N HIS A 234 2.57 -8.74 9.84
CA HIS A 234 1.25 -8.12 9.78
C HIS A 234 1.37 -6.60 9.87
N ILE A 235 0.39 -5.89 9.31
CA ILE A 235 0.23 -4.45 9.44
C ILE A 235 -1.22 -4.10 9.76
N GLY A 236 -1.44 -2.92 10.34
CA GLY A 236 -2.76 -2.44 10.69
C GLY A 236 -2.76 -0.95 11.00
N ILE A 237 -3.89 -0.46 11.47
CA ILE A 237 -4.09 0.95 11.84
C ILE A 237 -4.47 1.01 13.32
N ALA A 238 -3.81 1.90 14.07
CA ALA A 238 -4.04 2.13 15.49
C ALA A 238 -5.37 2.86 15.73
#